data_da3526d6c0526e108758c485246589f3
#
_entry.id   da3526d6c0526e108758c485246589f3
#
_cell.length_a   1.000
_cell.length_b   1.000
_cell.length_c   1.000
_cell.angle_alpha   90.00
_cell.angle_beta   90.00
_cell.angle_gamma   90.00
#
_symmetry.space_group_name_H-M   'P 1'
#
loop_
_entity.id
_entity.type
_entity.pdbx_description
1 polymer ?
#
loop_
_entity_poly.entity_id
_entity_poly.type
_entity_poly.pdbx_seq_one_letter_code
_entity_poly.pdbx_strand_id
1 'polypeptide(L)'
;MNAEAFTALKAKVDANASANLTLLHNTIMGVCNSKGMNATALTYKLDASNKRILDVSRDALLRIFTCAYAYRMTGDAKYLTKAETDINAVCNFPDWNSKRHFLDVGEMATAVAFGYDWLYNELSASTRTKAANALLKFAFQQAQNKNCLLYTSDAADEL
;
A
#
# COMPACT_ATOMS: atom_id res chain seq x y z
N MET A 1 10.79 -4.89 5.46
CA MET A 1 11.47 -4.77 6.80
C MET A 1 11.21 -6.08 7.56
N ASN A 2 12.25 -6.76 8.05
CA ASN A 2 12.08 -8.06 8.72
C ASN A 2 11.50 -7.93 10.15
N ALA A 3 11.10 -9.06 10.76
CA ALA A 3 10.48 -9.10 12.07
C ALA A 3 11.38 -8.52 13.19
N GLU A 4 12.68 -8.75 13.10
CA GLU A 4 13.67 -8.23 14.07
C GLU A 4 13.73 -6.70 14.03
N ALA A 5 13.70 -6.10 12.84
CA ALA A 5 13.70 -4.65 12.70
C ALA A 5 12.43 -4.01 13.28
N PHE A 6 11.27 -4.67 13.13
CA PHE A 6 10.03 -4.21 13.77
C PHE A 6 10.08 -4.36 15.29
N THR A 7 10.62 -5.45 15.79
CA THR A 7 10.83 -5.64 17.25
C THR A 7 11.74 -4.55 17.84
N ALA A 8 12.84 -4.26 17.16
CA ALA A 8 13.76 -3.20 17.58
C ALA A 8 13.12 -1.80 17.50
N LEU A 9 12.32 -1.54 16.45
CA LEU A 9 11.59 -0.28 16.30
C LEU A 9 10.56 -0.13 17.43
N LYS A 10 9.78 -1.18 17.70
CA LYS A 10 8.80 -1.18 18.77
C LYS A 10 9.43 -0.90 20.13
N ALA A 11 10.53 -1.57 20.45
CA ALA A 11 11.24 -1.35 21.69
C ALA A 11 11.70 0.12 21.87
N LYS A 12 12.16 0.77 20.77
CA LYS A 12 12.55 2.18 20.81
C LYS A 12 11.34 3.12 20.99
N VAL A 13 10.20 2.79 20.38
CA VAL A 13 8.94 3.55 20.54
C VAL A 13 8.44 3.42 21.98
N ASP A 14 8.37 2.19 22.51
CA ASP A 14 7.89 1.92 23.87
C ASP A 14 8.76 2.60 24.93
N ALA A 15 10.08 2.70 24.69
CA ALA A 15 11.02 3.38 25.56
C ALA A 15 11.04 4.93 25.38
N ASN A 16 10.24 5.50 24.48
CA ASN A 16 10.32 6.92 24.10
C ASN A 16 11.76 7.37 23.79
N ALA A 17 12.51 6.53 23.09
CA ALA A 17 13.94 6.72 22.85
C ALA A 17 14.28 8.02 22.07
N SER A 18 13.31 8.63 21.39
CA SER A 18 13.46 9.87 20.65
C SER A 18 12.09 10.56 20.47
N ALA A 19 12.05 11.87 20.74
CA ALA A 19 10.85 12.68 20.55
C ALA A 19 10.35 12.63 19.09
N ASN A 20 11.25 12.67 18.12
CA ASN A 20 10.90 12.58 16.70
C ASN A 20 10.32 11.20 16.35
N LEU A 21 10.88 10.12 16.90
CA LEU A 21 10.35 8.78 16.68
C LEU A 21 8.96 8.62 17.29
N THR A 22 8.76 9.11 18.50
CA THR A 22 7.46 9.11 19.17
C THR A 22 6.44 9.93 18.39
N LEU A 23 6.80 11.13 17.90
CA LEU A 23 5.94 11.95 17.07
C LEU A 23 5.54 11.24 15.78
N LEU A 24 6.50 10.62 15.07
CA LEU A 24 6.24 9.87 13.84
C LEU A 24 5.31 8.69 14.09
N HIS A 25 5.57 7.90 15.13
CA HIS A 25 4.70 6.79 15.54
C HIS A 25 3.27 7.26 15.80
N ASN A 26 3.11 8.29 16.64
CA ASN A 26 1.79 8.83 16.98
C ASN A 26 1.07 9.38 15.74
N THR A 27 1.79 10.01 14.81
CA THR A 27 1.24 10.50 13.55
C THR A 27 0.73 9.35 12.68
N ILE A 28 1.52 8.30 12.48
CA ILE A 28 1.11 7.13 11.68
C ILE A 28 -0.10 6.44 12.32
N MET A 29 -0.09 6.24 13.65
CA MET A 29 -1.20 5.63 14.36
C MET A 29 -2.48 6.50 14.29
N GLY A 30 -2.34 7.81 14.40
CA GLY A 30 -3.45 8.77 14.24
C GLY A 30 -4.05 8.71 12.84
N VAL A 31 -3.22 8.68 11.79
CA VAL A 31 -3.67 8.53 10.40
C VAL A 31 -4.31 7.16 10.19
N CYS A 32 -3.72 6.09 10.73
CA CYS A 32 -4.31 4.76 10.66
C CYS A 32 -5.74 4.74 11.23
N ASN A 33 -5.91 5.23 12.45
CA ASN A 33 -7.19 5.19 13.14
C ASN A 33 -8.26 6.11 12.52
N SER A 34 -7.85 7.23 11.92
CA SER A 34 -8.79 8.20 11.32
C SER A 34 -9.11 7.91 9.86
N LYS A 35 -8.14 7.45 9.07
CA LYS A 35 -8.26 7.24 7.62
C LYS A 35 -7.98 5.80 7.20
N GLY A 36 -6.95 5.16 7.76
CA GLY A 36 -6.55 3.79 7.43
C GLY A 36 -7.65 2.77 7.69
N MET A 37 -8.38 2.94 8.79
CA MET A 37 -9.50 2.08 9.20
C MET A 37 -10.84 2.44 8.54
N ASN A 38 -10.84 3.22 7.45
CA ASN A 38 -12.06 3.55 6.72
C ASN A 38 -12.79 2.26 6.26
N ALA A 39 -14.06 2.13 6.64
CA ALA A 39 -14.88 0.96 6.35
C ALA A 39 -15.33 0.86 4.88
N THR A 40 -15.29 1.98 4.13
CA THR A 40 -15.66 1.99 2.72
C THR A 40 -14.69 1.13 1.91
N ALA A 41 -15.21 0.19 1.14
CA ALA A 41 -14.40 -0.68 0.29
C ALA A 41 -13.64 0.12 -0.78
N LEU A 42 -12.39 -0.27 -1.05
CA LEU A 42 -11.67 0.22 -2.20
C LEU A 42 -12.29 -0.36 -3.48
N THR A 43 -12.65 0.50 -4.41
CA THR A 43 -13.27 0.13 -5.69
C THR A 43 -12.48 0.73 -6.85
N TYR A 44 -12.46 0.03 -7.99
CA TYR A 44 -11.86 0.57 -9.21
C TYR A 44 -12.69 1.76 -9.69
N LYS A 45 -12.14 2.95 -9.55
CA LYS A 45 -12.83 4.19 -9.91
C LYS A 45 -11.85 5.16 -10.57
N LEU A 46 -12.17 5.57 -11.78
CA LEU A 46 -11.45 6.63 -12.48
C LEU A 46 -11.79 8.00 -11.88
N ASP A 47 -10.88 8.93 -11.99
CA ASP A 47 -11.05 10.33 -11.62
C ASP A 47 -12.15 11.04 -12.47
N ALA A 48 -12.40 12.31 -12.18
CA ALA A 48 -13.39 13.10 -12.91
C ALA A 48 -13.08 13.25 -14.41
N SER A 49 -11.82 13.09 -14.81
CA SER A 49 -11.39 13.10 -16.22
C SER A 49 -11.54 11.74 -16.92
N ASN A 50 -11.97 10.71 -16.21
CA ASN A 50 -12.03 9.31 -16.64
C ASN A 50 -10.69 8.75 -17.14
N LYS A 51 -9.59 9.19 -16.56
CA LYS A 51 -8.24 8.81 -17.00
C LYS A 51 -7.43 8.06 -15.96
N ARG A 52 -7.55 8.39 -14.67
CA ARG A 52 -6.64 7.92 -13.63
C ARG A 52 -7.36 7.24 -12.48
N ILE A 53 -6.69 6.26 -11.87
CA ILE A 53 -7.09 5.67 -10.58
C ILE A 53 -6.20 6.18 -9.44
N LEU A 54 -5.46 7.27 -9.63
CA LEU A 54 -4.43 7.75 -8.70
C LEU A 54 -4.97 7.96 -7.29
N ASP A 55 -6.16 8.53 -7.15
CA ASP A 55 -6.78 8.75 -5.84
C ASP A 55 -7.04 7.42 -5.12
N VAL A 56 -7.45 6.38 -5.87
CA VAL A 56 -7.65 5.03 -5.31
C VAL A 56 -6.31 4.40 -4.94
N SER A 57 -5.27 4.58 -5.77
CA SER A 57 -3.92 4.06 -5.48
C SER A 57 -3.34 4.69 -4.21
N ARG A 58 -3.50 6.00 -4.04
CA ARG A 58 -3.08 6.74 -2.84
C ARG A 58 -3.85 6.35 -1.59
N ASP A 59 -5.16 6.18 -1.72
CA ASP A 59 -5.98 5.71 -0.60
C ASP A 59 -5.59 4.27 -0.19
N ALA A 60 -5.34 3.38 -1.15
CA ALA A 60 -4.83 2.04 -0.90
C ALA A 60 -3.47 2.07 -0.19
N LEU A 61 -2.54 2.91 -0.68
CA LEU A 61 -1.22 3.07 -0.08
C LEU A 61 -1.33 3.54 1.37
N LEU A 62 -2.12 4.60 1.62
CA LEU A 62 -2.33 5.10 2.97
C LEU A 62 -2.89 4.01 3.90
N ARG A 63 -3.95 3.32 3.48
CA ARG A 63 -4.65 2.33 4.33
C ARG A 63 -3.79 1.10 4.60
N ILE A 64 -3.27 0.47 3.55
CA ILE A 64 -2.49 -0.77 3.67
C ILE A 64 -1.21 -0.51 4.47
N PHE A 65 -0.47 0.56 4.14
CA PHE A 65 0.77 0.92 4.84
C PHE A 65 0.53 1.18 6.32
N THR A 66 -0.45 2.05 6.65
CA THR A 66 -0.68 2.43 8.05
C THR A 66 -1.26 1.29 8.87
N CYS A 67 -2.13 0.45 8.29
CA CYS A 67 -2.68 -0.72 8.97
C CYS A 67 -1.60 -1.81 9.16
N ALA A 68 -0.74 -2.05 8.17
CA ALA A 68 0.38 -2.99 8.31
C ALA A 68 1.35 -2.53 9.42
N TYR A 69 1.69 -1.24 9.43
CA TYR A 69 2.49 -0.64 10.50
C TYR A 69 1.81 -0.81 11.87
N ALA A 70 0.53 -0.42 11.99
CA ALA A 70 -0.21 -0.49 13.23
C ALA A 70 -0.29 -1.93 13.77
N TYR A 71 -0.51 -2.91 12.90
CA TYR A 71 -0.46 -4.32 13.30
C TYR A 71 0.92 -4.70 13.85
N ARG A 72 2.01 -4.35 13.17
CA ARG A 72 3.38 -4.65 13.63
C ARG A 72 3.72 -4.00 14.97
N MET A 73 3.16 -2.82 15.25
CA MET A 73 3.41 -2.10 16.50
C MET A 73 2.52 -2.57 17.65
N THR A 74 1.31 -3.05 17.39
CA THR A 74 0.32 -3.34 18.44
C THR A 74 -0.03 -4.82 18.58
N GLY A 75 0.06 -5.61 17.49
CA GLY A 75 -0.45 -6.97 17.41
C GLY A 75 -1.98 -7.07 17.31
N ASP A 76 -2.70 -5.94 17.22
CA ASP A 76 -4.17 -5.94 17.18
C ASP A 76 -4.68 -6.42 15.82
N ALA A 77 -5.38 -7.56 15.83
CA ALA A 77 -5.86 -8.24 14.64
C ALA A 77 -6.77 -7.40 13.73
N LYS A 78 -7.44 -6.35 14.26
CA LYS A 78 -8.29 -5.47 13.45
C LYS A 78 -7.51 -4.79 12.32
N TYR A 79 -6.25 -4.41 12.57
CA TYR A 79 -5.39 -3.77 11.56
C TYR A 79 -4.96 -4.76 10.48
N LEU A 80 -4.63 -6.00 10.87
CA LEU A 80 -4.33 -7.08 9.93
C LEU A 80 -5.53 -7.37 9.02
N THR A 81 -6.71 -7.56 9.61
CA THR A 81 -7.96 -7.81 8.88
C THR A 81 -8.26 -6.70 7.88
N LYS A 82 -8.07 -5.44 8.28
CA LYS A 82 -8.28 -4.29 7.41
C LYS A 82 -7.29 -4.27 6.26
N ALA A 83 -5.99 -4.43 6.55
CA ALA A 83 -4.95 -4.46 5.52
C ALA A 83 -5.19 -5.59 4.51
N GLU A 84 -5.51 -6.80 4.98
CA GLU A 84 -5.78 -7.94 4.12
C GLU A 84 -7.03 -7.74 3.25
N THR A 85 -8.07 -7.11 3.80
CA THR A 85 -9.28 -6.74 3.05
C THR A 85 -8.95 -5.78 1.91
N ASP A 86 -8.18 -4.73 2.19
CA ASP A 86 -7.81 -3.73 1.19
C ASP A 86 -6.84 -4.29 0.13
N ILE A 87 -5.87 -5.14 0.53
CA ILE A 87 -5.00 -5.87 -0.42
C ILE A 87 -5.85 -6.72 -1.37
N ASN A 88 -6.79 -7.52 -0.83
CA ASN A 88 -7.65 -8.34 -1.65
C ASN A 88 -8.52 -7.51 -2.60
N ALA A 89 -9.02 -6.36 -2.17
CA ALA A 89 -9.82 -5.48 -3.00
C ALA A 89 -9.04 -4.99 -4.22
N VAL A 90 -7.84 -4.41 -4.01
CA VAL A 90 -7.06 -3.85 -5.11
C VAL A 90 -6.41 -4.90 -6.02
N CYS A 91 -6.12 -6.09 -5.48
CA CYS A 91 -5.62 -7.21 -6.28
C CYS A 91 -6.70 -7.87 -7.15
N ASN A 92 -7.98 -7.62 -6.87
CA ASN A 92 -9.12 -8.05 -7.70
C ASN A 92 -9.51 -7.03 -8.77
N PHE A 93 -8.85 -5.88 -8.85
CA PHE A 93 -9.10 -4.91 -9.94
C PHE A 93 -8.76 -5.52 -11.29
N PRO A 94 -9.39 -5.06 -12.38
CA PRO A 94 -9.12 -5.56 -13.74
C PRO A 94 -7.68 -5.28 -14.18
N ASP A 95 -7.12 -4.16 -13.75
CA ASP A 95 -5.74 -3.71 -13.94
C ASP A 95 -5.39 -2.60 -12.91
N TRP A 96 -4.19 -2.02 -13.01
CA TRP A 96 -3.78 -0.84 -12.25
C TRP A 96 -3.54 0.38 -13.16
N ASN A 97 -4.26 0.44 -14.28
CA ASN A 97 -4.26 1.57 -15.22
C ASN A 97 -2.93 1.82 -15.94
N SER A 98 -2.12 0.79 -16.14
CA SER A 98 -0.78 0.87 -16.73
C SER A 98 -0.73 1.48 -18.14
N LYS A 99 -1.83 1.38 -18.89
CA LYS A 99 -1.94 1.93 -20.25
C LYS A 99 -2.11 3.44 -20.32
N ARG A 100 -2.40 4.08 -19.18
CA ARG A 100 -2.65 5.51 -19.11
C ARG A 100 -1.60 6.25 -18.33
N HIS A 101 -1.37 5.84 -17.06
CA HIS A 101 -0.43 6.51 -16.17
C HIS A 101 0.29 5.50 -15.29
N PHE A 102 1.61 5.38 -15.45
CA PHE A 102 2.40 4.43 -14.70
C PHE A 102 2.59 4.84 -13.23
N LEU A 103 2.39 6.10 -12.89
CA LEU A 103 2.38 6.56 -11.49
C LEU A 103 1.27 5.88 -10.68
N ASP A 104 0.08 5.69 -11.29
CA ASP A 104 -1.04 4.97 -10.65
C ASP A 104 -0.62 3.55 -10.27
N VAL A 105 0.11 2.87 -11.18
CA VAL A 105 0.69 1.54 -10.95
C VAL A 105 1.75 1.57 -9.87
N GLY A 106 2.64 2.56 -9.89
CA GLY A 106 3.74 2.69 -8.93
C GLY A 106 3.23 2.82 -7.50
N GLU A 107 2.25 3.69 -7.26
CA GLU A 107 1.66 3.87 -5.93
C GLU A 107 0.86 2.63 -5.48
N MET A 108 0.09 2.00 -6.38
CA MET A 108 -0.63 0.77 -6.05
C MET A 108 0.31 -0.40 -5.76
N ALA A 109 1.36 -0.56 -6.57
CA ALA A 109 2.37 -1.59 -6.36
C ALA A 109 3.10 -1.40 -5.03
N THR A 110 3.42 -0.15 -4.67
CA THR A 110 4.03 0.19 -3.38
C THR A 110 3.10 -0.21 -2.23
N ALA A 111 1.81 0.10 -2.32
CA ALA A 111 0.81 -0.29 -1.31
C ALA A 111 0.79 -1.81 -1.09
N VAL A 112 0.64 -2.57 -2.18
CA VAL A 112 0.55 -4.04 -2.10
C VAL A 112 1.87 -4.66 -1.66
N ALA A 113 3.02 -4.13 -2.11
CA ALA A 113 4.34 -4.63 -1.74
C ALA A 113 4.62 -4.45 -0.24
N PHE A 114 4.30 -3.29 0.35
CA PHE A 114 4.44 -3.09 1.80
C PHE A 114 3.54 -4.03 2.59
N GLY A 115 2.27 -4.16 2.20
CA GLY A 115 1.36 -5.08 2.86
C GLY A 115 1.84 -6.54 2.75
N TYR A 116 2.27 -6.95 1.57
CA TYR A 116 2.79 -8.29 1.31
C TYR A 116 4.06 -8.59 2.12
N ASP A 117 5.05 -7.68 2.11
CA ASP A 117 6.31 -7.87 2.83
C ASP A 117 6.11 -7.86 4.36
N TRP A 118 5.41 -6.84 4.85
CA TRP A 118 5.30 -6.65 6.29
C TRP A 118 4.35 -7.63 6.99
N LEU A 119 3.36 -8.14 6.28
CA LEU A 119 2.34 -9.04 6.83
C LEU A 119 2.45 -10.47 6.28
N TYR A 120 3.54 -10.81 5.59
CA TYR A 120 3.67 -12.07 4.84
C TYR A 120 3.25 -13.31 5.61
N ASN A 121 3.72 -13.45 6.85
CA ASN A 121 3.48 -14.63 7.66
C ASN A 121 2.04 -14.71 8.21
N GLU A 122 1.37 -13.57 8.34
CA GLU A 122 0.04 -13.43 8.91
C GLU A 122 -1.07 -13.42 7.85
N LEU A 123 -0.74 -13.01 6.61
CA LEU A 123 -1.70 -13.06 5.51
C LEU A 123 -2.10 -14.49 5.18
N SER A 124 -3.35 -14.69 4.78
CA SER A 124 -3.81 -15.98 4.24
C SER A 124 -3.01 -16.37 3.00
N ALA A 125 -2.85 -17.67 2.77
CA ALA A 125 -2.17 -18.18 1.57
C ALA A 125 -2.82 -17.67 0.27
N SER A 126 -4.14 -17.54 0.26
CA SER A 126 -4.91 -16.98 -0.86
C SER A 126 -4.51 -15.52 -1.13
N THR A 127 -4.44 -14.68 -0.09
CA THR A 127 -4.06 -13.27 -0.22
C THR A 127 -2.62 -13.13 -0.68
N ARG A 128 -1.68 -13.94 -0.14
CA ARG A 128 -0.29 -13.95 -0.61
C ARG A 128 -0.18 -14.25 -2.11
N THR A 129 -0.88 -15.29 -2.56
CA THR A 129 -0.90 -15.67 -3.98
C THR A 129 -1.47 -14.57 -4.87
N LYS A 130 -2.60 -13.96 -4.45
CA LYS A 130 -3.21 -12.84 -5.19
C LYS A 130 -2.28 -11.64 -5.27
N ALA A 131 -1.68 -11.23 -4.15
CA ALA A 131 -0.78 -10.08 -4.10
C ALA A 131 0.45 -10.30 -5.00
N ALA A 132 1.09 -11.47 -4.93
CA ALA A 132 2.22 -11.80 -5.78
C ALA A 132 1.85 -11.79 -7.28
N ASN A 133 0.71 -12.38 -7.64
CA ASN A 133 0.21 -12.40 -9.01
C ASN A 133 -0.15 -10.99 -9.52
N ALA A 134 -0.78 -10.17 -8.68
CA ALA A 134 -1.13 -8.79 -9.05
C ALA A 134 0.12 -7.94 -9.27
N LEU A 135 1.11 -8.01 -8.37
CA LEU A 135 2.41 -7.33 -8.53
C LEU A 135 3.11 -7.77 -9.82
N LEU A 136 3.16 -9.08 -10.09
CA LEU A 136 3.76 -9.59 -11.31
C LEU A 136 3.04 -9.09 -12.56
N LYS A 137 1.71 -9.26 -12.61
CA LYS A 137 0.89 -8.99 -13.80
C LYS A 137 0.68 -7.50 -14.05
N PHE A 138 0.35 -6.74 -13.01
CA PHE A 138 -0.10 -5.35 -13.15
C PHE A 138 1.03 -4.33 -12.98
N ALA A 139 2.17 -4.71 -12.36
CA ALA A 139 3.31 -3.84 -12.20
C ALA A 139 4.52 -4.32 -13.00
N PHE A 140 5.16 -5.43 -12.63
CA PHE A 140 6.45 -5.81 -13.21
C PHE A 140 6.39 -6.13 -14.70
N GLN A 141 5.41 -6.92 -15.15
CA GLN A 141 5.24 -7.20 -16.58
C GLN A 141 4.91 -5.94 -17.37
N GLN A 142 4.16 -5.00 -16.78
CA GLN A 142 3.85 -3.73 -17.44
C GLN A 142 5.08 -2.81 -17.50
N ALA A 143 5.91 -2.78 -16.46
CA ALA A 143 7.15 -2.02 -16.45
C ALA A 143 8.16 -2.47 -17.50
N GLN A 144 8.14 -3.75 -17.88
CA GLN A 144 8.97 -4.28 -18.96
C GLN A 144 8.51 -3.89 -20.37
N ASN A 145 7.28 -3.42 -20.50
CA ASN A 145 6.75 -2.93 -21.76
C ASN A 145 7.31 -1.54 -22.04
N LYS A 146 8.14 -1.42 -23.11
CA LYS A 146 8.80 -0.16 -23.49
C LYS A 146 7.84 1.02 -23.68
N ASN A 147 6.60 0.75 -24.08
CA ASN A 147 5.59 1.78 -24.26
C ASN A 147 5.07 2.36 -22.92
N CYS A 148 5.21 1.65 -21.81
CA CYS A 148 4.85 2.17 -20.49
C CYS A 148 5.92 3.12 -19.92
N LEU A 149 7.19 2.94 -20.28
CA LEU A 149 8.28 3.78 -19.77
C LEU A 149 8.24 5.21 -20.31
N LEU A 150 7.56 5.46 -21.43
CA LEU A 150 7.41 6.81 -22.00
C LEU A 150 6.45 7.70 -21.19
N TYR A 151 5.63 7.12 -20.31
CA TYR A 151 4.65 7.86 -19.50
C TYR A 151 5.05 7.92 -18.01
N THR A 152 6.32 7.69 -17.69
CA THR A 152 6.77 7.59 -16.30
C THR A 152 7.20 8.91 -15.69
N SER A 153 7.30 10.02 -16.47
CA SER A 153 7.66 11.31 -15.91
C SER A 153 6.55 12.32 -16.13
N ASP A 154 6.03 12.91 -15.06
CA ASP A 154 5.20 14.12 -15.12
C ASP A 154 5.95 15.29 -15.80
N ALA A 155 7.29 15.22 -15.86
CA ALA A 155 8.16 16.17 -16.56
C ALA A 155 8.02 16.13 -18.10
N ALA A 156 7.43 15.07 -18.69
CA ALA A 156 7.17 15.01 -20.12
C ALA A 156 5.85 15.71 -20.52
N ASP A 157 4.98 15.97 -19.55
CA ASP A 157 3.70 16.65 -19.79
C ASP A 157 3.81 18.19 -19.64
N GLU A 158 4.97 18.72 -19.24
CA GLU A 158 5.25 20.17 -19.09
C GLU A 158 6.09 20.74 -20.23
N LEU A 159 6.39 19.97 -21.28
CA LEU A 159 7.05 20.42 -22.50
C LEU A 159 6.11 20.37 -23.71
#